data_5d6af22c9a639d931fc0dc8ab9675b02
#
_entry.id   5d6af22c9a639d931fc0dc8ab9675b02
#
_cell.length_a   1.000
_cell.length_b   1.000
_cell.length_c   1.000
_cell.angle_alpha   90.00
_cell.angle_beta   90.00
_cell.angle_gamma   90.00
#
_symmetry.space_group_name_H-M   'P 1'
#
loop_
_entity.id
_entity.type
_entity.pdbx_description
1 polymer ?
#
loop_
_entity_poly.entity_id
_entity_poly.type
_entity_poly.pdbx_seq_one_letter_code
_entity_poly.pdbx_strand_id
1 'polypeptide(L)'
;MPILSAWARPLRAMGVACLAVLLVAPAAADTRTWARWVNREMAELPASRAIEARLQRDRAEARAQSQPLYNPELNIGYENSAETTRTVGLGQTLDWSGKGRSSARLGDVQAQLAEVRAEKARARLAVDVLSALAAYDAAQARLQGVREQEQRLSDLLALVRKRERAGDLGRMSAQLSYLALGRTQQALADAESEATAAETRLRAVFNQNVPDYPLPDAGLWEADGSVVMDAGRAKDSYDLRLARLQVMAAERQVELAGKQRRTDPTLGVTVGREGEDNLWGLDFSLPLPLFNTGKAEYQAALADGDAQQALLDQQQRALSAEVEGALIDYRQRRARWLSWRELSGTRLADSADLLQRTWQLGEITTQDYLQGLNQRQDALLAGIALRESMQKAWLEWLYQSAQLDSWIEMLAAGNRGQGGQS
;
A
#
# COMPACT_ATOMS: atom_id res chain seq x y z
N MET A 1 -32.28 3.49 -90.15
CA MET A 1 -33.30 2.38 -90.02
C MET A 1 -32.60 1.32 -89.21
N PRO A 2 -33.30 0.63 -88.43
CA PRO A 2 -33.91 0.90 -87.11
C PRO A 2 -33.38 -0.13 -86.08
N ILE A 3 -33.52 0.08 -84.84
CA ILE A 3 -34.61 -0.23 -83.91
C ILE A 3 -34.21 -1.22 -82.82
N LEU A 4 -34.72 -0.93 -81.68
CA LEU A 4 -35.17 -1.72 -80.49
C LEU A 4 -34.06 -2.07 -79.48
N SER A 5 -33.89 -1.27 -78.43
CA SER A 5 -34.66 -1.24 -77.16
C SER A 5 -34.93 -2.61 -76.56
N ALA A 6 -34.23 -2.90 -75.51
CA ALA A 6 -34.74 -3.80 -74.47
C ALA A 6 -34.31 -3.33 -73.10
N TRP A 7 -35.30 -3.00 -72.31
CA TRP A 7 -35.24 -2.66 -70.91
C TRP A 7 -34.84 -3.87 -70.09
N ALA A 8 -33.73 -3.76 -69.35
CA ALA A 8 -33.44 -4.67 -68.25
C ALA A 8 -33.16 -3.84 -67.01
N ARG A 9 -34.12 -3.87 -66.09
CA ARG A 9 -33.99 -3.28 -64.75
C ARG A 9 -32.99 -4.18 -63.96
N PRO A 10 -31.97 -3.62 -63.30
CA PRO A 10 -31.21 -4.37 -62.33
C PRO A 10 -31.98 -4.44 -61.02
N LEU A 11 -32.20 -5.67 -60.54
CA LEU A 11 -32.56 -5.97 -59.17
C LEU A 11 -31.54 -5.36 -58.18
N ARG A 12 -32.00 -4.48 -57.37
CA ARG A 12 -31.25 -4.02 -56.19
C ARG A 12 -31.13 -5.19 -55.22
N ALA A 13 -29.96 -5.83 -55.19
CA ALA A 13 -29.54 -6.69 -54.11
C ALA A 13 -29.37 -5.79 -52.85
N MET A 14 -30.31 -5.93 -51.93
CA MET A 14 -30.20 -5.36 -50.57
C MET A 14 -29.12 -6.16 -49.84
N GLY A 15 -27.89 -5.63 -49.88
CA GLY A 15 -26.80 -6.14 -49.05
C GLY A 15 -27.12 -5.92 -47.59
N VAL A 16 -27.42 -6.99 -46.89
CA VAL A 16 -27.42 -7.03 -45.42
C VAL A 16 -25.99 -6.80 -44.99
N ALA A 17 -25.66 -5.55 -44.61
CA ALA A 17 -24.43 -5.24 -43.91
C ALA A 17 -24.58 -5.86 -42.50
N CYS A 18 -24.00 -7.05 -42.31
CA CYS A 18 -23.69 -7.55 -40.98
C CYS A 18 -22.70 -6.58 -40.35
N LEU A 19 -23.24 -5.70 -39.52
CA LEU A 19 -22.45 -4.91 -38.59
C LEU A 19 -21.90 -5.91 -37.57
N ALA A 20 -20.71 -6.45 -37.84
CA ALA A 20 -19.91 -7.14 -36.83
C ALA A 20 -19.58 -6.07 -35.78
N VAL A 21 -20.37 -6.00 -34.74
CA VAL A 21 -19.98 -5.35 -33.48
C VAL A 21 -18.81 -6.17 -32.99
N LEU A 22 -17.60 -5.72 -33.33
CA LEU A 22 -16.39 -6.10 -32.62
C LEU A 22 -16.62 -5.68 -31.17
N LEU A 23 -17.07 -6.63 -30.36
CA LEU A 23 -16.83 -6.63 -28.93
C LEU A 23 -15.30 -6.54 -28.79
N VAL A 24 -14.79 -5.31 -28.71
CA VAL A 24 -13.45 -5.07 -28.19
C VAL A 24 -13.56 -5.48 -26.72
N ALA A 25 -13.30 -6.74 -26.45
CA ALA A 25 -12.95 -7.16 -25.10
C ALA A 25 -11.82 -6.18 -24.66
N PRO A 26 -11.93 -5.51 -23.51
CA PRO A 26 -10.83 -4.71 -23.03
C PRO A 26 -9.62 -5.63 -23.03
N ALA A 27 -8.62 -5.30 -23.87
CA ALA A 27 -7.39 -6.07 -23.92
C ALA A 27 -6.87 -6.08 -22.50
N ALA A 28 -6.79 -7.27 -21.90
CA ALA A 28 -6.21 -7.46 -20.59
C ALA A 28 -4.85 -6.78 -20.63
N ALA A 29 -4.71 -5.69 -19.87
CA ALA A 29 -3.49 -4.92 -19.88
C ALA A 29 -2.36 -5.86 -19.48
N ASP A 30 -1.31 -5.91 -20.29
CA ASP A 30 -0.14 -6.71 -19.97
C ASP A 30 0.29 -6.41 -18.52
N THR A 31 0.39 -7.43 -17.71
CA THR A 31 0.76 -7.35 -16.29
C THR A 31 1.99 -6.47 -16.06
N ARG A 32 2.94 -6.46 -17.02
CA ARG A 32 4.11 -5.58 -17.01
C ARG A 32 3.75 -4.11 -17.17
N THR A 33 2.80 -3.80 -18.02
CA THR A 33 2.34 -2.42 -18.24
C THR A 33 1.66 -1.89 -17.00
N TRP A 34 0.85 -2.72 -16.34
CA TRP A 34 0.21 -2.40 -15.08
C TRP A 34 1.23 -2.18 -13.94
N ALA A 35 2.19 -3.11 -13.74
CA ALA A 35 3.19 -2.98 -12.69
C ALA A 35 4.10 -1.75 -12.91
N ARG A 36 4.50 -1.44 -14.14
CA ARG A 36 5.26 -0.23 -14.47
C ARG A 36 4.46 1.04 -14.23
N TRP A 37 3.16 1.01 -14.54
CA TRP A 37 2.26 2.11 -14.24
C TRP A 37 2.16 2.33 -12.72
N VAL A 38 1.90 1.28 -11.93
CA VAL A 38 1.85 1.36 -10.47
C VAL A 38 3.12 1.97 -9.89
N ASN A 39 4.29 1.47 -10.29
CA ASN A 39 5.58 1.98 -9.79
C ASN A 39 5.78 3.46 -10.12
N ARG A 40 5.43 3.90 -11.33
CA ARG A 40 5.55 5.30 -11.74
C ARG A 40 4.61 6.19 -10.93
N GLU A 41 3.32 5.85 -10.87
CA GLU A 41 2.33 6.65 -10.16
C GLU A 41 2.64 6.73 -8.66
N MET A 42 3.03 5.60 -8.05
CA MET A 42 3.43 5.58 -6.64
C MET A 42 4.62 6.49 -6.35
N ALA A 43 5.61 6.59 -7.25
CA ALA A 43 6.76 7.46 -7.07
C ALA A 43 6.37 8.96 -7.08
N GLU A 44 5.31 9.32 -7.78
CA GLU A 44 4.83 10.71 -7.90
C GLU A 44 3.90 11.16 -6.77
N LEU A 45 3.42 10.22 -5.93
CA LEU A 45 2.49 10.53 -4.85
C LEU A 45 3.10 11.50 -3.82
N PRO A 46 2.33 12.47 -3.31
CA PRO A 46 2.78 13.33 -2.20
C PRO A 46 3.20 12.52 -0.97
N ALA A 47 2.54 11.40 -0.69
CA ALA A 47 2.90 10.50 0.39
C ALA A 47 4.31 9.88 0.21
N SER A 48 4.68 9.50 -1.02
CA SER A 48 6.01 8.98 -1.33
C SER A 48 7.09 10.05 -1.12
N ARG A 49 6.83 11.29 -1.55
CA ARG A 49 7.73 12.43 -1.29
C ARG A 49 7.89 12.71 0.21
N ALA A 50 6.81 12.58 0.99
CA ALA A 50 6.86 12.74 2.45
C ALA A 50 7.70 11.64 3.11
N ILE A 51 7.59 10.39 2.66
CA ILE A 51 8.41 9.27 3.14
C ILE A 51 9.89 9.55 2.84
N GLU A 52 10.21 9.97 1.61
CA GLU A 52 11.58 10.28 1.22
C GLU A 52 12.16 11.46 2.01
N ALA A 53 11.38 12.53 2.22
CA ALA A 53 11.80 13.66 3.04
C ALA A 53 12.09 13.27 4.50
N ARG A 54 11.27 12.37 5.07
CA ARG A 54 11.52 11.82 6.41
C ARG A 54 12.81 10.99 6.45
N LEU A 55 13.02 10.13 5.45
CA LEU A 55 14.24 9.35 5.34
C LEU A 55 15.49 10.26 5.26
N GLN A 56 15.43 11.33 4.48
CA GLN A 56 16.53 12.31 4.37
C GLN A 56 16.78 13.02 5.70
N ARG A 57 15.72 13.40 6.42
CA ARG A 57 15.84 13.97 7.77
C ARG A 57 16.53 12.99 8.72
N ASP A 58 16.03 11.76 8.81
CA ASP A 58 16.53 10.76 9.75
C ASP A 58 17.99 10.39 9.43
N ARG A 59 18.36 10.31 8.14
CA ARG A 59 19.75 10.14 7.70
C ARG A 59 20.63 11.34 8.07
N ALA A 60 20.11 12.56 8.01
CA ALA A 60 20.85 13.75 8.42
C ALA A 60 21.08 13.77 9.94
N GLU A 61 20.07 13.41 10.73
CA GLU A 61 20.18 13.26 12.19
C GLU A 61 21.20 12.16 12.56
N ALA A 62 21.18 11.01 11.90
CA ALA A 62 22.16 9.96 12.08
C ALA A 62 23.59 10.41 11.74
N ARG A 63 23.76 11.14 10.64
CA ARG A 63 25.08 11.73 10.27
C ARG A 63 25.56 12.78 11.27
N ALA A 64 24.67 13.54 11.88
CA ALA A 64 25.04 14.52 12.90
C ALA A 64 25.74 13.84 14.10
N GLN A 65 25.37 12.59 14.44
CA GLN A 65 26.00 11.84 15.51
C GLN A 65 27.44 11.37 15.17
N SER A 66 27.83 11.36 13.90
CA SER A 66 29.19 11.04 13.48
C SER A 66 30.12 12.26 13.39
N GLN A 67 29.58 13.46 13.61
CA GLN A 67 30.37 14.67 13.62
C GLN A 67 31.25 14.77 14.88
N PRO A 68 32.38 15.50 14.83
CA PRO A 68 33.19 15.77 16.00
C PRO A 68 32.36 16.38 17.13
N LEU A 69 32.48 15.85 18.35
CA LEU A 69 31.70 16.30 19.51
C LEU A 69 32.02 17.74 19.93
N TYR A 70 33.27 18.15 19.73
CA TYR A 70 33.79 19.40 20.23
C TYR A 70 34.39 20.22 19.10
N ASN A 71 33.94 21.46 18.97
CA ASN A 71 34.58 22.44 18.10
C ASN A 71 35.72 23.15 18.86
N PRO A 72 36.74 23.67 18.15
CA PRO A 72 37.71 24.60 18.74
C PRO A 72 37.00 25.82 19.30
N GLU A 73 37.47 26.31 20.47
CA GLU A 73 36.95 27.47 21.14
C GLU A 73 37.96 28.63 21.01
N LEU A 74 37.51 29.77 20.53
CA LEU A 74 38.29 31.01 20.51
C LEU A 74 37.96 31.81 21.76
N ASN A 75 38.97 32.05 22.60
CA ASN A 75 38.87 32.83 23.83
C ASN A 75 39.55 34.18 23.62
N ILE A 76 38.85 35.26 23.92
CA ILE A 76 39.40 36.62 23.91
C ILE A 76 39.24 37.18 25.31
N GLY A 77 40.36 37.54 25.95
CA GLY A 77 40.41 38.12 27.26
C GLY A 77 40.86 39.58 27.22
N TYR A 78 40.21 40.41 27.98
CA TYR A 78 40.64 41.78 28.31
C TYR A 78 40.48 42.00 29.82
N GLU A 79 41.57 42.29 30.45
CA GLU A 79 41.58 42.62 31.87
C GLU A 79 42.31 43.95 32.07
N ASN A 80 41.69 44.84 32.85
CA ASN A 80 42.26 46.12 33.19
C ASN A 80 42.42 46.20 34.70
N SER A 81 43.65 45.97 35.18
CA SER A 81 44.04 46.04 36.60
C SER A 81 45.14 47.07 36.76
N ALA A 82 46.26 46.73 37.46
CA ALA A 82 47.43 47.59 37.54
C ALA A 82 48.13 47.74 36.18
N GLU A 83 48.07 46.69 35.35
CA GLU A 83 48.50 46.68 33.95
C GLU A 83 47.33 46.14 33.09
N THR A 84 47.28 46.57 31.85
CA THR A 84 46.22 46.11 30.93
C THR A 84 46.69 44.83 30.25
N THR A 85 45.94 43.72 30.44
CA THR A 85 46.20 42.45 29.83
C THR A 85 45.20 42.22 28.68
N ARG A 86 45.75 41.81 27.52
CA ARG A 86 44.98 41.45 26.31
C ARG A 86 45.44 40.09 25.83
N THR A 87 44.51 39.13 25.77
CA THR A 87 44.84 37.75 25.37
C THR A 87 43.93 37.25 24.25
N VAL A 88 44.46 36.42 23.41
CA VAL A 88 43.74 35.58 22.44
C VAL A 88 44.20 34.14 22.64
N GLY A 89 43.24 33.24 22.85
CA GLY A 89 43.52 31.84 23.07
C GLY A 89 42.67 30.96 22.16
N LEU A 90 43.21 29.76 21.88
CA LEU A 90 42.50 28.69 21.20
C LEU A 90 42.47 27.47 22.14
N GLY A 91 41.25 27.01 22.43
CA GLY A 91 41.02 25.79 23.23
C GLY A 91 40.44 24.68 22.39
N GLN A 92 40.82 23.44 22.70
CA GLN A 92 40.25 22.23 22.09
C GLN A 92 40.03 21.16 23.14
N THR A 93 38.76 20.75 23.28
CA THR A 93 38.40 19.55 24.06
C THR A 93 38.69 18.30 23.25
N LEU A 94 39.37 17.34 23.90
CA LEU A 94 39.84 16.10 23.27
C LEU A 94 38.95 14.93 23.70
N ASP A 95 38.27 14.29 22.73
CA ASP A 95 37.52 13.04 22.96
C ASP A 95 38.50 11.84 23.16
N TRP A 96 39.14 11.77 24.32
CA TRP A 96 40.05 10.67 24.60
C TRP A 96 39.36 9.37 25.03
N SER A 97 38.09 9.47 25.48
CA SER A 97 37.28 8.32 25.86
C SER A 97 36.59 7.64 24.66
N GLY A 98 36.61 8.26 23.50
CA GLY A 98 36.03 7.75 22.26
C GLY A 98 34.49 7.84 22.24
N LYS A 99 33.91 8.87 22.83
CA LYS A 99 32.46 9.14 22.81
C LYS A 99 31.96 9.37 21.37
N GLY A 100 32.68 10.18 20.58
CA GLY A 100 32.36 10.44 19.19
C GLY A 100 32.32 9.19 18.33
N ARG A 101 33.27 8.25 18.56
CA ARG A 101 33.23 6.97 17.85
C ARG A 101 32.04 6.11 18.25
N SER A 102 31.64 6.10 19.51
CA SER A 102 30.45 5.37 19.97
C SER A 102 29.15 6.05 19.51
N SER A 103 29.11 7.38 19.49
CA SER A 103 28.02 8.15 18.90
C SER A 103 27.86 7.85 17.40
N ALA A 104 28.93 7.82 16.64
CA ALA A 104 28.91 7.46 15.22
C ALA A 104 28.36 6.06 14.98
N ARG A 105 28.77 5.05 15.79
CA ARG A 105 28.21 3.70 15.69
C ARG A 105 26.72 3.64 16.00
N LEU A 106 26.23 4.44 16.94
CA LEU A 106 24.80 4.57 17.21
C LEU A 106 24.11 5.21 16.01
N GLY A 107 24.68 6.27 15.43
CA GLY A 107 24.20 6.91 14.22
C GLY A 107 24.07 5.94 13.04
N ASP A 108 25.05 5.05 12.84
CA ASP A 108 24.99 4.03 11.78
C ASP A 108 23.77 3.10 11.94
N VAL A 109 23.48 2.67 13.17
CA VAL A 109 22.29 1.85 13.44
C VAL A 109 20.99 2.65 13.26
N GLN A 110 20.99 3.90 13.65
CA GLN A 110 19.83 4.79 13.45
C GLN A 110 19.56 5.06 11.97
N ALA A 111 20.61 5.18 11.14
CA ALA A 111 20.44 5.27 9.68
C ALA A 111 19.81 3.99 9.10
N GLN A 112 20.22 2.80 9.56
CA GLN A 112 19.58 1.54 9.16
C GLN A 112 18.13 1.45 9.61
N LEU A 113 17.81 1.90 10.83
CA LEU A 113 16.42 2.00 11.31
C LEU A 113 15.59 2.90 10.41
N ALA A 114 16.13 4.06 9.99
CA ALA A 114 15.46 4.99 9.10
C ALA A 114 15.15 4.35 7.74
N GLU A 115 16.08 3.58 7.19
CA GLU A 115 15.90 2.86 5.92
C GLU A 115 14.78 1.83 6.01
N VAL A 116 14.80 0.96 7.03
CA VAL A 116 13.74 -0.05 7.20
C VAL A 116 12.38 0.58 7.49
N ARG A 117 12.33 1.70 8.23
CA ARG A 117 11.09 2.47 8.42
C ARG A 117 10.54 3.04 7.10
N ALA A 118 11.42 3.54 6.25
CA ALA A 118 11.02 4.04 4.93
C ALA A 118 10.55 2.91 4.02
N GLU A 119 11.22 1.76 3.99
CA GLU A 119 10.77 0.57 3.27
C GLU A 119 9.38 0.14 3.74
N LYS A 120 9.18 -0.01 5.06
CA LYS A 120 7.86 -0.34 5.65
C LYS A 120 6.78 0.64 5.24
N ALA A 121 7.10 1.95 5.30
CA ALA A 121 6.13 3.00 4.94
C ALA A 121 5.78 2.98 3.44
N ARG A 122 6.76 2.71 2.55
CA ARG A 122 6.50 2.55 1.10
C ARG A 122 5.64 1.31 0.84
N ALA A 123 5.97 0.18 1.46
CA ALA A 123 5.17 -1.04 1.33
C ALA A 123 3.73 -0.83 1.83
N ARG A 124 3.53 -0.13 2.96
CA ARG A 124 2.18 0.18 3.45
C ARG A 124 1.42 1.08 2.48
N LEU A 125 2.06 2.13 1.97
CA LEU A 125 1.48 2.99 0.94
C LEU A 125 1.07 2.18 -0.29
N ALA A 126 1.89 1.25 -0.73
CA ALA A 126 1.56 0.37 -1.86
C ALA A 126 0.33 -0.50 -1.57
N VAL A 127 0.23 -1.09 -0.37
CA VAL A 127 -0.98 -1.84 0.05
C VAL A 127 -2.21 -0.94 0.03
N ASP A 128 -2.11 0.27 0.56
CA ASP A 128 -3.24 1.21 0.63
C ASP A 128 -3.70 1.63 -0.78
N VAL A 129 -2.75 1.94 -1.69
CA VAL A 129 -3.02 2.26 -3.11
C VAL A 129 -3.68 1.09 -3.84
N LEU A 130 -3.10 -0.11 -3.74
CA LEU A 130 -3.60 -1.30 -4.44
C LEU A 130 -4.93 -1.77 -3.88
N SER A 131 -5.14 -1.63 -2.56
CA SER A 131 -6.44 -1.92 -1.93
C SER A 131 -7.52 -0.92 -2.34
N ALA A 132 -7.17 0.35 -2.53
CA ALA A 132 -8.10 1.36 -3.03
C ALA A 132 -8.50 1.08 -4.49
N LEU A 133 -7.55 0.68 -5.33
CA LEU A 133 -7.82 0.24 -6.71
C LEU A 133 -8.74 -0.99 -6.75
N ALA A 134 -8.46 -2.01 -5.94
CA ALA A 134 -9.30 -3.21 -5.85
C ALA A 134 -10.71 -2.90 -5.35
N ALA A 135 -10.85 -1.99 -4.39
CA ALA A 135 -12.14 -1.55 -3.89
C ALA A 135 -12.92 -0.73 -4.93
N TYR A 136 -12.24 0.11 -5.71
CA TYR A 136 -12.86 0.86 -6.80
C TYR A 136 -13.38 -0.07 -7.89
N ASP A 137 -12.58 -1.02 -8.35
CA ASP A 137 -13.01 -2.03 -9.33
C ASP A 137 -14.22 -2.83 -8.84
N ALA A 138 -14.21 -3.26 -7.58
CA ALA A 138 -15.32 -3.98 -6.99
C ALA A 138 -16.60 -3.13 -6.92
N ALA A 139 -16.48 -1.86 -6.53
CA ALA A 139 -17.61 -0.94 -6.46
C ALA A 139 -18.20 -0.63 -7.86
N GLN A 140 -17.35 -0.43 -8.88
CA GLN A 140 -17.81 -0.25 -10.26
C GLN A 140 -18.50 -1.50 -10.81
N ALA A 141 -17.94 -2.69 -10.54
CA ALA A 141 -18.55 -3.96 -10.93
C ALA A 141 -19.93 -4.18 -10.26
N ARG A 142 -20.07 -3.82 -8.96
CA ARG A 142 -21.35 -3.86 -8.25
C ARG A 142 -22.36 -2.90 -8.88
N LEU A 143 -21.96 -1.66 -9.12
CA LEU A 143 -22.82 -0.64 -9.73
C LEU A 143 -23.31 -1.09 -11.11
N GLN A 144 -22.41 -1.61 -11.94
CA GLN A 144 -22.78 -2.14 -13.25
C GLN A 144 -23.77 -3.30 -13.13
N GLY A 145 -23.51 -4.28 -12.25
CA GLY A 145 -24.40 -5.42 -12.04
C GLY A 145 -25.78 -5.03 -11.54
N VAL A 146 -25.89 -4.01 -10.68
CA VAL A 146 -27.18 -3.51 -10.21
C VAL A 146 -27.91 -2.71 -11.28
N ARG A 147 -27.21 -1.92 -12.11
CA ARG A 147 -27.80 -1.21 -13.28
C ARG A 147 -28.36 -2.18 -14.31
N GLU A 148 -27.64 -3.25 -14.61
CA GLU A 148 -28.13 -4.30 -15.50
C GLU A 148 -29.40 -4.96 -14.94
N GLN A 149 -29.46 -5.21 -13.64
CA GLN A 149 -30.64 -5.76 -12.97
C GLN A 149 -31.82 -4.79 -13.03
N GLU A 150 -31.59 -3.52 -12.76
CA GLU A 150 -32.61 -2.46 -12.83
C GLU A 150 -33.22 -2.36 -14.24
N GLN A 151 -32.36 -2.35 -15.26
CA GLN A 151 -32.82 -2.31 -16.65
C GLN A 151 -33.69 -3.52 -16.99
N ARG A 152 -33.28 -4.73 -16.64
CA ARG A 152 -34.06 -5.97 -16.86
C ARG A 152 -35.42 -5.94 -16.16
N LEU A 153 -35.46 -5.42 -14.93
CA LEU A 153 -36.71 -5.29 -14.19
C LEU A 153 -37.62 -4.19 -14.76
N SER A 154 -37.06 -3.11 -15.28
CA SER A 154 -37.79 -2.05 -15.97
C SER A 154 -38.45 -2.59 -17.25
N ASP A 155 -37.70 -3.35 -18.06
CA ASP A 155 -38.19 -4.00 -19.26
C ASP A 155 -39.27 -5.05 -18.94
N LEU A 156 -39.10 -5.84 -17.89
CA LEU A 156 -40.11 -6.76 -17.38
C LEU A 156 -41.38 -6.02 -17.03
N LEU A 157 -41.26 -4.93 -16.28
CA LEU A 157 -42.42 -4.16 -15.82
C LEU A 157 -43.25 -3.56 -17.02
N ALA A 158 -42.56 -3.11 -18.07
CA ALA A 158 -43.22 -2.66 -19.29
C ALA A 158 -44.09 -3.78 -19.92
N LEU A 159 -43.56 -5.01 -19.96
CA LEU A 159 -44.29 -6.17 -20.47
C LEU A 159 -45.41 -6.65 -19.55
N VAL A 160 -45.16 -6.64 -18.23
CA VAL A 160 -46.14 -6.96 -17.21
C VAL A 160 -47.37 -6.03 -17.32
N ARG A 161 -47.14 -4.71 -17.44
CA ARG A 161 -48.22 -3.70 -17.65
C ARG A 161 -49.03 -3.97 -18.91
N LYS A 162 -48.40 -4.42 -19.99
CA LYS A 162 -49.07 -4.78 -21.24
C LYS A 162 -49.94 -6.01 -21.06
N ARG A 163 -49.45 -7.06 -20.42
CA ARG A 163 -50.19 -8.31 -20.14
C ARG A 163 -51.32 -8.11 -19.11
N GLU A 164 -51.12 -7.26 -18.08
CA GLU A 164 -52.13 -6.92 -17.09
C GLU A 164 -53.32 -6.21 -17.76
N ARG A 165 -53.05 -5.25 -18.64
CA ARG A 165 -54.10 -4.58 -19.41
C ARG A 165 -54.86 -5.48 -20.37
N ALA A 166 -54.21 -6.52 -20.88
CA ALA A 166 -54.82 -7.55 -21.71
C ALA A 166 -55.62 -8.58 -20.90
N GLY A 167 -55.52 -8.58 -19.58
CA GLY A 167 -56.13 -9.59 -18.72
C GLY A 167 -55.36 -10.91 -18.60
N ASP A 168 -54.17 -10.98 -19.22
CA ASP A 168 -53.37 -12.20 -19.31
C ASP A 168 -52.46 -12.41 -18.08
N LEU A 169 -52.41 -11.46 -17.15
CA LEU A 169 -51.62 -11.52 -15.94
C LEU A 169 -52.37 -11.14 -14.68
N GLY A 170 -52.27 -11.93 -13.64
CA GLY A 170 -52.93 -11.66 -12.36
C GLY A 170 -52.32 -10.43 -11.65
N ARG A 171 -53.18 -9.65 -10.95
CA ARG A 171 -52.78 -8.43 -10.21
C ARG A 171 -51.62 -8.68 -9.21
N MET A 172 -51.54 -9.86 -8.61
CA MET A 172 -50.48 -10.22 -7.66
C MET A 172 -49.11 -10.25 -8.32
N SER A 173 -49.00 -10.83 -9.53
CA SER A 173 -47.74 -10.89 -10.28
C SER A 173 -47.26 -9.50 -10.70
N ALA A 174 -48.20 -8.60 -11.08
CA ALA A 174 -47.89 -7.21 -11.35
C ALA A 174 -47.34 -6.51 -10.08
N GLN A 175 -48.02 -6.67 -8.95
CA GLN A 175 -47.60 -6.08 -7.67
C GLN A 175 -46.19 -6.55 -7.22
N LEU A 176 -45.91 -7.84 -7.36
CA LEU A 176 -44.57 -8.37 -7.04
C LEU A 176 -43.48 -7.76 -7.93
N SER A 177 -43.75 -7.51 -9.20
CA SER A 177 -42.82 -6.87 -10.12
C SER A 177 -42.53 -5.40 -9.74
N TYR A 178 -43.56 -4.65 -9.27
CA TYR A 178 -43.36 -3.28 -8.75
C TYR A 178 -42.50 -3.29 -7.47
N LEU A 179 -42.77 -4.21 -6.54
CA LEU A 179 -41.96 -4.33 -5.31
C LEU A 179 -40.50 -4.74 -5.60
N ALA A 180 -40.27 -5.64 -6.56
CA ALA A 180 -38.92 -6.01 -6.98
C ALA A 180 -38.16 -4.81 -7.56
N LEU A 181 -38.78 -4.02 -8.42
CA LEU A 181 -38.15 -2.80 -8.94
C LEU A 181 -37.87 -1.79 -7.84
N GLY A 182 -38.79 -1.60 -6.89
CA GLY A 182 -38.55 -0.71 -5.73
C GLY A 182 -37.34 -1.12 -4.90
N ARG A 183 -37.14 -2.43 -4.63
CA ARG A 183 -35.93 -2.94 -3.96
C ARG A 183 -34.67 -2.70 -4.79
N THR A 184 -34.74 -2.87 -6.10
CA THR A 184 -33.57 -2.66 -6.97
C THR A 184 -33.20 -1.19 -7.07
N GLN A 185 -34.17 -0.25 -7.00
CA GLN A 185 -33.88 1.18 -6.92
C GLN A 185 -33.11 1.53 -5.64
N GLN A 186 -33.46 0.92 -4.50
CA GLN A 186 -32.68 1.08 -3.28
C GLN A 186 -31.25 0.52 -3.44
N ALA A 187 -31.12 -0.68 -3.98
CA ALA A 187 -29.81 -1.29 -4.23
C ALA A 187 -28.96 -0.47 -5.20
N LEU A 188 -29.60 0.20 -6.18
CA LEU A 188 -28.92 1.11 -7.12
C LEU A 188 -28.39 2.35 -6.40
N ALA A 189 -29.20 2.98 -5.55
CA ALA A 189 -28.75 4.13 -4.75
C ALA A 189 -27.58 3.78 -3.83
N ASP A 190 -27.62 2.61 -3.19
CA ASP A 190 -26.53 2.11 -2.34
C ASP A 190 -25.26 1.86 -3.17
N ALA A 191 -25.36 1.22 -4.32
CA ALA A 191 -24.23 0.95 -5.21
C ALA A 191 -23.62 2.24 -5.81
N GLU A 192 -24.45 3.24 -6.14
CA GLU A 192 -23.99 4.56 -6.61
C GLU A 192 -23.23 5.31 -5.49
N SER A 193 -23.75 5.24 -4.26
CA SER A 193 -23.08 5.83 -3.10
C SER A 193 -21.73 5.14 -2.83
N GLU A 194 -21.69 3.81 -2.89
CA GLU A 194 -20.46 3.04 -2.71
C GLU A 194 -19.42 3.34 -3.80
N ALA A 195 -19.85 3.40 -5.07
CA ALA A 195 -18.98 3.74 -6.19
C ALA A 195 -18.40 5.16 -6.05
N THR A 196 -19.23 6.14 -5.66
CA THR A 196 -18.81 7.51 -5.39
C THR A 196 -17.81 7.58 -4.23
N ALA A 197 -18.04 6.82 -3.16
CA ALA A 197 -17.14 6.77 -2.02
C ALA A 197 -15.78 6.13 -2.39
N ALA A 198 -15.80 5.05 -3.18
CA ALA A 198 -14.59 4.39 -3.66
C ALA A 198 -13.79 5.30 -4.61
N GLU A 199 -14.46 5.99 -5.52
CA GLU A 199 -13.85 6.99 -6.41
C GLU A 199 -13.23 8.15 -5.63
N THR A 200 -13.93 8.66 -4.62
CA THR A 200 -13.44 9.74 -3.76
C THR A 200 -12.17 9.32 -3.02
N ARG A 201 -12.12 8.09 -2.50
CA ARG A 201 -10.91 7.53 -1.86
C ARG A 201 -9.75 7.42 -2.86
N LEU A 202 -10.04 6.95 -4.06
CA LEU A 202 -9.04 6.83 -5.12
C LEU A 202 -8.49 8.21 -5.54
N ARG A 203 -9.36 9.20 -5.71
CA ARG A 203 -8.96 10.60 -5.97
C ARG A 203 -8.11 11.20 -4.85
N ALA A 204 -8.40 10.86 -3.59
CA ALA A 204 -7.60 11.31 -2.45
C ALA A 204 -6.18 10.73 -2.49
N VAL A 205 -6.04 9.48 -2.94
CA VAL A 205 -4.73 8.83 -3.10
C VAL A 205 -3.96 9.43 -4.28
N PHE A 206 -4.60 9.61 -5.45
CA PHE A 206 -3.96 10.06 -6.70
C PHE A 206 -4.11 11.58 -6.97
N ASN A 207 -4.14 12.39 -5.92
CA ASN A 207 -4.15 13.85 -6.01
C ASN A 207 -5.28 14.40 -6.93
N GLN A 208 -6.51 13.93 -6.70
CA GLN A 208 -7.76 14.33 -7.37
C GLN A 208 -7.98 13.79 -8.81
N ASN A 209 -7.04 13.10 -9.39
CA ASN A 209 -7.27 12.43 -10.67
C ASN A 209 -7.59 10.94 -10.42
N VAL A 210 -8.71 10.47 -10.98
CA VAL A 210 -8.90 9.03 -11.15
C VAL A 210 -8.00 8.64 -12.32
N PRO A 211 -6.96 7.84 -12.08
CA PRO A 211 -6.06 7.49 -13.16
C PRO A 211 -6.78 6.60 -14.17
N ASP A 212 -6.55 6.86 -15.45
CA ASP A 212 -6.87 5.92 -16.51
C ASP A 212 -5.82 4.80 -16.45
N TYR A 213 -6.06 3.82 -15.56
CA TYR A 213 -5.14 2.72 -15.35
C TYR A 213 -5.60 1.46 -16.08
N PRO A 214 -4.67 0.68 -16.60
CA PRO A 214 -5.01 -0.59 -17.18
C PRO A 214 -5.54 -1.53 -16.10
N LEU A 215 -6.69 -2.16 -16.35
CA LEU A 215 -7.23 -3.18 -15.45
C LEU A 215 -6.25 -4.36 -15.40
N PRO A 216 -5.82 -4.77 -14.21
CA PRO A 216 -4.96 -5.94 -14.09
C PRO A 216 -5.72 -7.20 -14.49
N ASP A 217 -5.02 -8.15 -15.10
CA ASP A 217 -5.57 -9.47 -15.36
C ASP A 217 -6.06 -10.13 -14.06
N ALA A 218 -7.18 -10.84 -14.13
CA ALA A 218 -7.73 -11.55 -12.97
C ALA A 218 -6.73 -12.56 -12.36
N GLY A 219 -5.85 -13.14 -13.18
CA GLY A 219 -4.79 -14.05 -12.75
C GLY A 219 -3.69 -13.39 -11.90
N LEU A 220 -3.54 -12.07 -11.94
CA LEU A 220 -2.51 -11.34 -11.18
C LEU A 220 -2.56 -11.61 -9.66
N TRP A 221 -3.76 -11.74 -9.13
CA TRP A 221 -4.02 -11.92 -7.70
C TRP A 221 -4.04 -13.39 -7.27
N GLU A 222 -3.86 -14.28 -8.22
CA GLU A 222 -3.76 -15.71 -7.97
C GLU A 222 -2.27 -16.06 -7.94
N ALA A 223 -1.75 -16.41 -6.75
CA ALA A 223 -0.36 -16.85 -6.66
C ALA A 223 -0.12 -18.05 -7.57
N ASP A 224 0.72 -17.86 -8.55
CA ASP A 224 1.07 -18.86 -9.57
C ASP A 224 2.33 -19.68 -9.23
N GLY A 225 2.75 -19.63 -7.95
CA GLY A 225 4.00 -20.25 -7.49
C GLY A 225 5.23 -19.37 -7.66
N SER A 226 5.09 -18.15 -8.22
CA SER A 226 6.19 -17.18 -8.40
C SER A 226 6.61 -16.52 -7.08
N VAL A 227 5.74 -16.57 -6.08
CA VAL A 227 5.98 -16.04 -4.73
C VAL A 227 6.07 -17.20 -3.75
N VAL A 228 7.15 -17.24 -2.96
CA VAL A 228 7.34 -18.29 -1.95
C VAL A 228 6.35 -18.07 -0.81
N MET A 229 5.26 -18.83 -0.81
CA MET A 229 4.23 -18.82 0.24
C MET A 229 4.69 -19.68 1.43
N ASP A 230 5.62 -19.16 2.20
CA ASP A 230 6.16 -19.81 3.39
C ASP A 230 5.98 -18.92 4.63
N ALA A 231 5.44 -19.49 5.71
CA ALA A 231 5.33 -18.83 7.00
C ALA A 231 6.71 -18.49 7.61
N GLY A 232 7.78 -19.22 7.21
CA GLY A 232 9.15 -18.93 7.62
C GLY A 232 9.67 -17.55 7.20
N ARG A 233 8.99 -16.85 6.31
CA ARG A 233 9.26 -15.46 5.91
C ARG A 233 9.02 -14.42 7.02
N ALA A 234 8.38 -14.79 8.12
CA ALA A 234 8.21 -13.89 9.27
C ALA A 234 9.51 -13.26 9.74
N LYS A 235 10.65 -13.98 9.61
CA LYS A 235 11.98 -13.47 9.95
C LYS A 235 12.45 -12.29 9.11
N ASP A 236 11.89 -12.09 7.91
CA ASP A 236 12.24 -11.03 6.97
C ASP A 236 11.26 -9.84 7.09
N SER A 237 10.21 -9.95 7.92
CA SER A 237 9.22 -8.90 8.12
C SER A 237 9.86 -7.58 8.56
N TYR A 238 9.27 -6.46 8.12
CA TYR A 238 9.76 -5.13 8.48
C TYR A 238 9.81 -4.93 10.00
N ASP A 239 8.78 -5.39 10.72
CA ASP A 239 8.67 -5.21 12.16
C ASP A 239 9.74 -5.99 12.92
N LEU A 240 10.07 -7.21 12.50
CA LEU A 240 11.15 -7.97 13.13
C LEU A 240 12.54 -7.40 12.81
N ARG A 241 12.75 -6.89 11.58
CA ARG A 241 13.95 -6.16 11.21
C ARG A 241 14.13 -4.90 12.07
N LEU A 242 13.05 -4.13 12.26
CA LEU A 242 13.03 -2.95 13.12
C LEU A 242 13.34 -3.30 14.57
N ALA A 243 12.70 -4.34 15.14
CA ALA A 243 12.94 -4.76 16.52
C ALA A 243 14.40 -5.18 16.76
N ARG A 244 15.00 -5.92 15.83
CA ARG A 244 16.42 -6.28 15.92
C ARG A 244 17.34 -5.05 15.91
N LEU A 245 17.06 -4.11 15.02
CA LEU A 245 17.83 -2.87 14.95
C LEU A 245 17.62 -1.97 16.19
N GLN A 246 16.45 -2.02 16.82
CA GLN A 246 16.19 -1.32 18.08
C GLN A 246 17.03 -1.90 19.24
N VAL A 247 17.16 -3.24 19.33
CA VAL A 247 18.07 -3.88 20.28
C VAL A 247 19.50 -3.44 20.03
N MET A 248 19.95 -3.48 18.76
CA MET A 248 21.30 -3.02 18.42
C MET A 248 21.52 -1.54 18.77
N ALA A 249 20.52 -0.67 18.56
CA ALA A 249 20.61 0.74 18.93
C ALA A 249 20.72 0.91 20.45
N ALA A 250 19.93 0.15 21.23
CA ALA A 250 20.01 0.17 22.68
C ALA A 250 21.37 -0.32 23.20
N GLU A 251 21.95 -1.36 22.62
CA GLU A 251 23.31 -1.83 22.92
C GLU A 251 24.36 -0.73 22.65
N ARG A 252 24.27 -0.02 21.52
CA ARG A 252 25.14 1.11 21.21
C ARG A 252 24.94 2.28 22.15
N GLN A 253 23.70 2.51 22.60
CA GLN A 253 23.38 3.53 23.59
C GLN A 253 24.01 3.20 24.96
N VAL A 254 24.00 1.92 25.38
CA VAL A 254 24.69 1.46 26.59
C VAL A 254 26.21 1.73 26.48
N GLU A 255 26.82 1.39 25.33
CA GLU A 255 28.24 1.67 25.09
C GLU A 255 28.55 3.16 25.21
N LEU A 256 27.75 4.01 24.56
CA LEU A 256 27.89 5.46 24.59
C LEU A 256 27.72 6.02 26.00
N ALA A 257 26.65 5.62 26.71
CA ALA A 257 26.41 6.03 28.10
C ALA A 257 27.54 5.66 29.04
N GLY A 258 28.14 4.47 28.86
CA GLY A 258 29.32 4.04 29.59
C GLY A 258 30.55 4.94 29.38
N LYS A 259 30.74 5.45 28.15
CA LYS A 259 31.85 6.38 27.83
C LYS A 259 31.56 7.80 28.27
N GLN A 260 30.29 8.23 28.25
CA GLN A 260 29.85 9.54 28.72
C GLN A 260 30.15 9.78 30.22
N ARG A 261 30.31 8.72 31.01
CA ARG A 261 30.73 8.79 32.41
C ARG A 261 32.16 9.30 32.57
N ARG A 262 32.99 9.22 31.51
CA ARG A 262 34.37 9.71 31.54
C ARG A 262 34.40 11.17 31.12
N THR A 263 35.29 11.93 31.76
CA THR A 263 35.49 13.35 31.43
C THR A 263 36.52 13.52 30.33
N ASP A 264 36.37 14.52 29.50
CA ASP A 264 37.29 14.84 28.41
C ASP A 264 38.08 16.11 28.78
N PRO A 265 39.40 16.12 28.63
CA PRO A 265 40.26 17.27 28.93
C PRO A 265 40.19 18.29 27.79
N THR A 266 40.32 19.56 28.16
CA THR A 266 40.52 20.66 27.24
C THR A 266 41.94 21.14 27.32
N LEU A 267 42.60 21.28 26.19
CA LEU A 267 43.90 21.91 26.03
C LEU A 267 43.71 23.26 25.35
N GLY A 268 44.39 24.27 25.89
CA GLY A 268 44.38 25.63 25.33
C GLY A 268 45.76 26.19 25.16
N VAL A 269 45.90 27.09 24.21
CA VAL A 269 47.09 27.96 24.02
C VAL A 269 46.61 29.37 24.01
N THR A 270 47.22 30.20 24.82
CA THR A 270 46.91 31.61 24.96
C THR A 270 48.12 32.46 24.65
N VAL A 271 47.95 33.52 23.85
CA VAL A 271 48.98 34.51 23.58
C VAL A 271 48.40 35.92 23.82
N GLY A 272 49.27 36.82 24.25
CA GLY A 272 48.78 38.19 24.57
C GLY A 272 49.88 39.15 24.98
N ARG A 273 49.44 40.26 25.57
CA ARG A 273 50.33 41.28 26.15
C ARG A 273 49.75 41.69 27.51
N GLU A 274 50.69 41.88 28.46
CA GLU A 274 50.45 42.47 29.77
C GLU A 274 51.34 43.71 29.88
N GLY A 275 50.72 44.90 29.86
CA GLY A 275 51.44 46.14 29.68
C GLY A 275 52.24 46.17 28.37
N GLU A 276 53.59 46.24 28.47
CA GLU A 276 54.52 46.16 27.34
C GLU A 276 55.08 44.73 27.07
N ASP A 277 54.85 43.80 27.97
CA ASP A 277 55.41 42.46 27.91
C ASP A 277 54.55 41.48 27.08
N ASN A 278 55.15 40.55 26.39
CA ASN A 278 54.49 39.48 25.67
C ASN A 278 54.16 38.32 26.66
N LEU A 279 52.88 37.92 26.61
CA LEU A 279 52.39 36.81 27.41
C LEU A 279 52.08 35.62 26.51
N TRP A 280 52.46 34.43 26.95
CA TRP A 280 51.98 33.17 26.39
C TRP A 280 51.67 32.19 27.50
N GLY A 281 50.67 31.32 27.28
CA GLY A 281 50.25 30.35 28.29
C GLY A 281 49.73 29.07 27.65
N LEU A 282 49.81 27.97 28.42
CA LEU A 282 49.17 26.71 28.11
C LEU A 282 48.13 26.43 29.19
N ASP A 283 46.93 26.20 28.74
CA ASP A 283 45.76 25.96 29.59
C ASP A 283 45.39 24.48 29.53
N PHE A 284 45.20 23.83 30.68
CA PHE A 284 44.69 22.49 30.81
C PHE A 284 43.48 22.54 31.75
N SER A 285 42.34 22.06 31.27
CA SER A 285 41.11 21.94 32.06
C SER A 285 40.57 20.54 32.02
N LEU A 286 40.17 19.99 33.16
CA LEU A 286 39.55 18.67 33.28
C LEU A 286 38.35 18.76 34.21
N PRO A 287 37.09 18.53 33.71
CA PRO A 287 35.92 18.47 34.58
C PRO A 287 36.00 17.31 35.56
N LEU A 288 35.74 17.56 36.84
CA LEU A 288 35.74 16.51 37.88
C LEU A 288 34.30 16.05 38.17
N PRO A 289 33.92 14.80 37.93
CA PRO A 289 32.56 14.28 38.10
C PRO A 289 32.27 13.96 39.59
N LEU A 290 32.30 14.98 40.46
CA LEU A 290 32.10 14.78 41.89
C LEU A 290 30.65 14.57 42.27
N PHE A 291 29.72 15.23 41.57
CA PHE A 291 28.28 15.22 41.86
C PHE A 291 27.49 14.36 40.87
N ASN A 292 27.72 14.55 39.60
CA ASN A 292 27.12 13.74 38.55
C ASN A 292 28.17 12.79 37.92
N THR A 293 28.07 11.51 38.25
CA THR A 293 28.97 10.46 37.77
C THR A 293 28.45 9.76 36.50
N GLY A 294 27.30 10.17 35.95
CA GLY A 294 26.62 9.50 34.82
C GLY A 294 26.16 8.08 35.13
N LYS A 295 26.09 7.70 36.44
CA LYS A 295 25.70 6.34 36.84
C LYS A 295 24.24 6.05 36.56
N ALA A 296 23.38 7.02 36.82
CA ALA A 296 21.94 6.87 36.63
C ALA A 296 21.59 6.74 35.12
N GLU A 297 22.21 7.54 34.27
CA GLU A 297 22.05 7.51 32.82
C GLU A 297 22.53 6.18 32.24
N TYR A 298 23.66 5.66 32.73
CA TYR A 298 24.15 4.36 32.33
C TYR A 298 23.23 3.21 32.77
N GLN A 299 22.70 3.27 34.01
CA GLN A 299 21.71 2.29 34.49
C GLN A 299 20.40 2.34 33.70
N ALA A 300 19.94 3.54 33.35
CA ALA A 300 18.77 3.70 32.50
C ALA A 300 18.98 3.09 31.11
N ALA A 301 20.14 3.29 30.50
CA ALA A 301 20.49 2.69 29.23
C ALA A 301 20.54 1.16 29.30
N LEU A 302 21.08 0.57 30.38
CA LEU A 302 21.08 -0.88 30.59
C LEU A 302 19.64 -1.42 30.69
N ALA A 303 18.78 -0.78 31.49
CA ALA A 303 17.39 -1.18 31.64
C ALA A 303 16.59 -1.07 30.33
N ASP A 304 16.88 -0.04 29.51
CA ASP A 304 16.30 0.07 28.17
C ASP A 304 16.76 -1.05 27.25
N GLY A 305 18.05 -1.43 27.30
CA GLY A 305 18.58 -2.57 26.56
C GLY A 305 17.85 -3.87 26.90
N ASP A 306 17.67 -4.14 28.19
CA ASP A 306 16.92 -5.32 28.66
C ASP A 306 15.45 -5.29 28.21
N ALA A 307 14.82 -4.10 28.24
CA ALA A 307 13.45 -3.93 27.78
C ALA A 307 13.32 -4.18 26.26
N GLN A 308 14.24 -3.64 25.45
CA GLN A 308 14.23 -3.87 23.99
C GLN A 308 14.44 -5.34 23.64
N GLN A 309 15.31 -6.04 24.36
CA GLN A 309 15.51 -7.49 24.18
C GLN A 309 14.22 -8.27 24.50
N ALA A 310 13.56 -7.97 25.62
CA ALA A 310 12.30 -8.62 25.99
C ALA A 310 11.17 -8.35 24.97
N LEU A 311 11.11 -7.12 24.43
CA LEU A 311 10.18 -6.75 23.35
C LEU A 311 10.48 -7.52 22.06
N LEU A 312 11.74 -7.70 21.68
CA LEU A 312 12.12 -8.52 20.52
C LEU A 312 11.64 -9.96 20.68
N ASP A 313 11.85 -10.57 21.86
CA ASP A 313 11.42 -11.94 22.13
C ASP A 313 9.90 -12.11 22.09
N GLN A 314 9.16 -11.10 22.56
CA GLN A 314 7.70 -11.04 22.44
C GLN A 314 7.25 -10.89 20.99
N GLN A 315 7.80 -9.93 20.26
CA GLN A 315 7.43 -9.63 18.88
C GLN A 315 7.75 -10.78 17.94
N GLN A 316 8.87 -11.48 18.15
CA GLN A 316 9.25 -12.61 17.30
C GLN A 316 8.18 -13.72 17.31
N ARG A 317 7.53 -13.96 18.45
CA ARG A 317 6.43 -14.93 18.57
C ARG A 317 5.15 -14.41 17.93
N ALA A 318 4.78 -13.16 18.20
CA ALA A 318 3.57 -12.54 17.66
C ALA A 318 3.62 -12.44 16.14
N LEU A 319 4.71 -11.90 15.58
CA LEU A 319 4.88 -11.71 14.14
C LEU A 319 4.89 -13.03 13.35
N SER A 320 5.46 -14.10 13.94
CA SER A 320 5.39 -15.41 13.29
C SER A 320 3.95 -15.90 13.16
N ALA A 321 3.13 -15.72 14.19
CA ALA A 321 1.71 -16.07 14.16
C ALA A 321 0.90 -15.17 13.22
N GLU A 322 1.22 -13.87 13.15
CA GLU A 322 0.56 -12.92 12.25
C GLU A 322 0.82 -13.25 10.77
N VAL A 323 2.07 -13.50 10.38
CA VAL A 323 2.41 -13.89 9.00
C VAL A 323 1.77 -15.22 8.62
N GLU A 324 1.78 -16.20 9.52
CA GLU A 324 1.11 -17.48 9.31
C GLU A 324 -0.41 -17.31 9.18
N GLY A 325 -1.01 -16.51 10.07
CA GLY A 325 -2.45 -16.20 10.04
C GLY A 325 -2.86 -15.50 8.75
N ALA A 326 -2.09 -14.51 8.29
CA ALA A 326 -2.34 -13.83 7.02
C ALA A 326 -2.25 -14.78 5.82
N LEU A 327 -1.30 -15.72 5.82
CA LEU A 327 -1.19 -16.73 4.78
C LEU A 327 -2.39 -17.69 4.78
N ILE A 328 -2.83 -18.12 5.94
CA ILE A 328 -4.01 -18.99 6.10
C ILE A 328 -5.27 -18.25 5.61
N ASP A 329 -5.48 -17.00 6.02
CA ASP A 329 -6.61 -16.17 5.59
C ASP A 329 -6.64 -16.01 4.06
N TYR A 330 -5.50 -15.66 3.44
CA TYR A 330 -5.39 -15.59 1.99
C TYR A 330 -5.75 -16.92 1.31
N ARG A 331 -5.18 -18.04 1.77
CA ARG A 331 -5.46 -19.38 1.19
C ARG A 331 -6.93 -19.74 1.28
N GLN A 332 -7.58 -19.44 2.41
CA GLN A 332 -9.02 -19.69 2.60
C GLN A 332 -9.87 -18.83 1.64
N ARG A 333 -9.60 -17.52 1.55
CA ARG A 333 -10.33 -16.61 0.66
C ARG A 333 -10.12 -16.98 -0.80
N ARG A 334 -8.89 -17.32 -1.18
CA ARG A 334 -8.58 -17.81 -2.53
C ARG A 334 -9.35 -19.08 -2.87
N ALA A 335 -9.37 -20.05 -1.99
CA ALA A 335 -10.12 -21.29 -2.20
C ALA A 335 -11.63 -21.01 -2.38
N ARG A 336 -12.22 -20.09 -1.57
CA ARG A 336 -13.62 -19.69 -1.73
C ARG A 336 -13.89 -18.99 -3.06
N TRP A 337 -13.01 -18.06 -3.45
CA TRP A 337 -13.11 -17.40 -4.76
C TRP A 337 -13.02 -18.39 -5.92
N LEU A 338 -12.06 -19.31 -5.91
CA LEU A 338 -11.91 -20.32 -6.96
C LEU A 338 -13.12 -21.24 -7.05
N SER A 339 -13.62 -21.73 -5.90
CA SER A 339 -14.84 -22.56 -5.85
C SER A 339 -16.06 -21.80 -6.39
N TRP A 340 -16.23 -20.54 -6.03
CA TRP A 340 -17.33 -19.72 -6.58
C TRP A 340 -17.19 -19.53 -8.09
N ARG A 341 -15.98 -19.24 -8.59
CA ARG A 341 -15.69 -19.04 -10.01
C ARG A 341 -16.04 -20.30 -10.82
N GLU A 342 -15.68 -21.47 -10.32
CA GLU A 342 -15.99 -22.75 -10.95
C GLU A 342 -17.50 -23.07 -10.96
N LEU A 343 -18.17 -22.87 -9.84
CA LEU A 343 -19.58 -23.24 -9.68
C LEU A 343 -20.54 -22.23 -10.32
N SER A 344 -20.28 -20.96 -10.19
CA SER A 344 -21.22 -19.89 -10.51
C SER A 344 -20.72 -18.94 -11.61
N GLY A 345 -19.42 -18.67 -11.70
CA GLY A 345 -18.86 -17.62 -12.54
C GLY A 345 -19.19 -17.78 -14.03
N THR A 346 -19.05 -18.98 -14.58
CA THR A 346 -19.33 -19.28 -15.98
C THR A 346 -20.83 -19.37 -16.29
N ARG A 347 -21.65 -19.75 -15.32
CA ARG A 347 -23.11 -19.95 -15.47
C ARG A 347 -23.90 -18.65 -15.33
N LEU A 348 -23.36 -17.65 -14.64
CA LEU A 348 -24.03 -16.36 -14.43
C LEU A 348 -24.23 -15.59 -15.74
N ALA A 349 -23.31 -15.73 -16.71
CA ALA A 349 -23.41 -15.01 -17.99
C ALA A 349 -24.69 -15.41 -18.74
N ASP A 350 -24.96 -16.71 -18.85
CA ASP A 350 -26.06 -17.23 -19.67
C ASP A 350 -27.40 -17.29 -18.90
N SER A 351 -27.34 -17.27 -17.56
CA SER A 351 -28.52 -17.48 -16.69
C SER A 351 -29.63 -16.44 -16.87
N ALA A 352 -29.28 -15.18 -17.09
CA ALA A 352 -30.26 -14.12 -17.25
C ALA A 352 -31.10 -14.27 -18.53
N ASP A 353 -30.45 -14.61 -19.64
CA ASP A 353 -31.09 -14.77 -20.91
C ASP A 353 -31.93 -16.07 -20.94
N LEU A 354 -31.44 -17.13 -20.29
CA LEU A 354 -32.19 -18.36 -20.10
C LEU A 354 -33.48 -18.11 -19.30
N LEU A 355 -33.37 -17.45 -18.13
CA LEU A 355 -34.52 -17.09 -17.30
C LEU A 355 -35.54 -16.26 -18.08
N GLN A 356 -35.10 -15.28 -18.86
CA GLN A 356 -35.96 -14.42 -19.64
C GLN A 356 -36.71 -15.20 -20.73
N ARG A 357 -36.01 -16.07 -21.48
CA ARG A 357 -36.64 -16.89 -22.55
C ARG A 357 -37.63 -17.87 -21.96
N THR A 358 -37.29 -18.62 -20.90
CA THR A 358 -38.17 -19.59 -20.23
C THR A 358 -39.45 -18.93 -19.70
N TRP A 359 -39.33 -17.69 -19.13
CA TRP A 359 -40.48 -16.93 -18.70
C TRP A 359 -41.35 -16.40 -19.89
N GLN A 360 -40.73 -15.97 -20.97
CA GLN A 360 -41.46 -15.52 -22.18
C GLN A 360 -42.26 -16.63 -22.81
N LEU A 361 -41.73 -17.87 -22.80
CA LEU A 361 -42.40 -19.07 -23.28
C LEU A 361 -43.51 -19.56 -22.33
N GLY A 362 -43.63 -18.99 -21.13
CA GLY A 362 -44.63 -19.37 -20.15
C GLY A 362 -44.27 -20.64 -19.35
N GLU A 363 -43.05 -21.13 -19.47
CA GLU A 363 -42.57 -22.34 -18.77
C GLU A 363 -42.32 -22.11 -17.26
N ILE A 364 -42.07 -20.85 -16.87
CA ILE A 364 -41.96 -20.46 -15.46
C ILE A 364 -42.89 -19.27 -15.16
N THR A 365 -43.27 -19.16 -13.89
CA THR A 365 -44.13 -18.05 -13.43
C THR A 365 -43.33 -16.74 -13.32
N THR A 366 -44.05 -15.60 -13.26
CA THR A 366 -43.38 -14.31 -12.99
C THR A 366 -42.68 -14.28 -11.66
N GLN A 367 -43.20 -14.98 -10.65
CA GLN A 367 -42.59 -15.10 -9.34
C GLN A 367 -41.27 -15.88 -9.43
N ASP A 368 -41.22 -17.02 -10.11
CA ASP A 368 -40.02 -17.83 -10.30
C ASP A 368 -38.96 -17.04 -11.08
N TYR A 369 -39.38 -16.28 -12.10
CA TYR A 369 -38.49 -15.42 -12.86
C TYR A 369 -37.85 -14.34 -11.97
N LEU A 370 -38.64 -13.60 -11.16
CA LEU A 370 -38.13 -12.61 -10.21
C LEU A 370 -37.20 -13.22 -9.17
N GLN A 371 -37.54 -14.38 -8.64
CA GLN A 371 -36.71 -15.12 -7.70
C GLN A 371 -35.36 -15.52 -8.35
N GLY A 372 -35.38 -16.02 -9.57
CA GLY A 372 -34.19 -16.38 -10.33
C GLY A 372 -33.27 -15.17 -10.57
N LEU A 373 -33.85 -14.02 -10.95
CA LEU A 373 -33.11 -12.78 -11.13
C LEU A 373 -32.45 -12.31 -9.81
N ASN A 374 -33.16 -12.39 -8.68
CA ASN A 374 -32.59 -12.01 -7.38
C ASN A 374 -31.45 -12.97 -6.98
N GLN A 375 -31.63 -14.27 -7.11
CA GLN A 375 -30.58 -15.27 -6.82
C GLN A 375 -29.35 -15.06 -7.70
N ARG A 376 -29.54 -14.74 -8.98
CA ARG A 376 -28.45 -14.39 -9.88
C ARG A 376 -27.70 -13.15 -9.42
N GLN A 377 -28.42 -12.10 -9.04
CA GLN A 377 -27.84 -10.85 -8.55
C GLN A 377 -27.04 -11.08 -7.26
N ASP A 378 -27.61 -11.81 -6.29
CA ASP A 378 -26.93 -12.15 -5.05
C ASP A 378 -25.65 -12.96 -5.31
N ALA A 379 -25.69 -13.91 -6.23
CA ALA A 379 -24.53 -14.68 -6.63
C ALA A 379 -23.43 -13.81 -7.27
N LEU A 380 -23.81 -12.86 -8.15
CA LEU A 380 -22.89 -11.90 -8.77
C LEU A 380 -22.20 -11.04 -7.70
N LEU A 381 -22.97 -10.45 -6.82
CA LEU A 381 -22.46 -9.59 -5.75
C LEU A 381 -21.56 -10.36 -4.78
N ALA A 382 -21.91 -11.60 -4.45
CA ALA A 382 -21.06 -12.49 -3.66
C ALA A 382 -19.72 -12.76 -4.34
N GLY A 383 -19.71 -12.99 -5.65
CA GLY A 383 -18.49 -13.20 -6.41
C GLY A 383 -17.57 -11.97 -6.40
N ILE A 384 -18.13 -10.79 -6.59
CA ILE A 384 -17.37 -9.53 -6.52
C ILE A 384 -16.74 -9.36 -5.12
N ALA A 385 -17.51 -9.61 -4.06
CA ALA A 385 -17.04 -9.51 -2.67
C ALA A 385 -15.94 -10.53 -2.36
N LEU A 386 -16.08 -11.78 -2.82
CA LEU A 386 -15.07 -12.82 -2.65
C LEU A 386 -13.76 -12.44 -3.34
N ARG A 387 -13.83 -11.94 -4.57
CA ARG A 387 -12.65 -11.48 -5.32
C ARG A 387 -11.94 -10.35 -4.59
N GLU A 388 -12.65 -9.30 -4.21
CA GLU A 388 -12.10 -8.15 -3.48
C GLU A 388 -11.45 -8.59 -2.17
N SER A 389 -12.11 -9.46 -1.40
CA SER A 389 -11.58 -9.93 -0.13
C SER A 389 -10.32 -10.77 -0.29
N MET A 390 -10.23 -11.59 -1.35
CA MET A 390 -9.02 -12.35 -1.70
C MET A 390 -7.86 -11.41 -2.08
N GLN A 391 -8.12 -10.39 -2.89
CA GLN A 391 -7.11 -9.41 -3.30
C GLN A 391 -6.52 -8.67 -2.10
N LYS A 392 -7.37 -8.20 -1.18
CA LYS A 392 -6.93 -7.52 0.06
C LYS A 392 -6.11 -8.44 0.96
N ALA A 393 -6.54 -9.70 1.13
CA ALA A 393 -5.79 -10.67 1.92
C ALA A 393 -4.43 -11.02 1.31
N TRP A 394 -4.33 -11.04 -0.02
CA TRP A 394 -3.07 -11.22 -0.74
C TRP A 394 -2.10 -10.07 -0.47
N LEU A 395 -2.56 -8.82 -0.60
CA LEU A 395 -1.75 -7.65 -0.34
C LEU A 395 -1.28 -7.58 1.13
N GLU A 396 -2.16 -7.90 2.07
CA GLU A 396 -1.81 -7.92 3.48
C GLU A 396 -0.75 -8.97 3.79
N TRP A 397 -0.87 -10.19 3.23
CA TRP A 397 0.15 -11.21 3.41
C TRP A 397 1.49 -10.81 2.78
N LEU A 398 1.49 -10.23 1.57
CA LEU A 398 2.71 -9.72 0.93
C LEU A 398 3.40 -8.64 1.78
N TYR A 399 2.61 -7.75 2.39
CA TYR A 399 3.12 -6.73 3.29
C TYR A 399 3.75 -7.34 4.55
N GLN A 400 3.03 -8.22 5.22
CA GLN A 400 3.50 -8.83 6.47
C GLN A 400 4.73 -9.72 6.27
N SER A 401 4.83 -10.37 5.12
CA SER A 401 5.99 -11.20 4.74
C SER A 401 7.14 -10.40 4.09
N ALA A 402 7.00 -9.07 3.96
CA ALA A 402 7.93 -8.17 3.25
C ALA A 402 8.25 -8.62 1.81
N GLN A 403 7.27 -9.15 1.09
CA GLN A 403 7.43 -9.62 -0.29
C GLN A 403 6.74 -8.71 -1.34
N LEU A 404 6.09 -7.62 -0.90
CA LEU A 404 5.29 -6.77 -1.78
C LEU A 404 6.12 -6.15 -2.90
N ASP A 405 7.27 -5.55 -2.57
CA ASP A 405 8.15 -4.90 -3.55
C ASP A 405 8.69 -5.93 -4.55
N SER A 406 9.16 -7.09 -4.06
CA SER A 406 9.65 -8.18 -4.90
C SER A 406 8.56 -8.70 -5.85
N TRP A 407 7.31 -8.77 -5.39
CA TRP A 407 6.17 -9.17 -6.21
C TRP A 407 5.90 -8.13 -7.31
N ILE A 408 5.87 -6.82 -7.00
CA ILE A 408 5.66 -5.76 -7.99
C ILE A 408 6.80 -5.72 -9.01
N GLU A 409 8.05 -5.86 -8.56
CA GLU A 409 9.23 -5.91 -9.45
C GLU A 409 9.20 -7.11 -10.39
N MET A 410 8.84 -8.28 -9.89
CA MET A 410 8.69 -9.49 -10.70
C MET A 410 7.63 -9.30 -11.79
N LEU A 411 6.49 -8.69 -11.46
CA LEU A 411 5.45 -8.36 -12.43
C LEU A 411 5.96 -7.36 -13.48
N ALA A 412 6.73 -6.35 -13.07
CA ALA A 412 7.31 -5.35 -13.96
C ALA A 412 8.38 -5.93 -14.90
N ALA A 413 9.16 -6.90 -14.42
CA ALA A 413 10.17 -7.61 -15.22
C ALA A 413 9.54 -8.58 -16.24
N GLY A 414 8.30 -9.00 -15.97
CA GLY A 414 7.60 -10.02 -16.75
C GLY A 414 8.26 -11.37 -16.64
N ASN A 415 7.65 -12.25 -15.88
CA ASN A 415 8.16 -13.58 -15.68
C ASN A 415 8.33 -14.30 -17.03
N ARG A 416 9.59 -14.45 -17.48
CA ARG A 416 9.96 -15.46 -18.47
C ARG A 416 10.13 -16.79 -17.74
N GLY A 417 9.10 -17.18 -16.99
CA GLY A 417 9.00 -18.43 -16.26
C GLY A 417 8.41 -19.50 -17.16
N GLN A 418 9.27 -20.29 -17.77
CA GLN A 418 9.13 -21.72 -18.01
C GLN A 418 7.73 -22.22 -18.45
N GLY A 419 7.31 -21.81 -19.63
CA GLY A 419 6.39 -22.58 -20.45
C GLY A 419 7.18 -23.23 -21.59
N GLY A 420 8.00 -24.22 -21.29
CA GLY A 420 8.76 -24.89 -22.34
C GLY A 420 9.70 -25.94 -21.78
N GLN A 421 9.14 -27.04 -21.32
CA GLN A 421 9.76 -28.35 -21.47
C GLN A 421 8.73 -29.48 -21.23
N SER A 422 8.48 -30.15 -22.32
CA SER A 422 7.96 -31.46 -22.62
C SER A 422 6.50 -31.69 -22.62
#